data_641ee39852b2e45df0d150c894a6f28c
#
_entry.id   641ee39852b2e45df0d150c894a6f28c
#
_cell.length_a   1.000
_cell.length_b   1.000
_cell.length_c   1.000
_cell.angle_alpha   90.00
_cell.angle_beta   90.00
_cell.angle_gamma   90.00
#
_symmetry.space_group_name_H-M   'P 1'
#
loop_
_entity.id
_entity.type
_entity.pdbx_description
1 polymer ?
#
loop_
_entity_poly.entity_id
_entity_poly.type
_entity_poly.pdbx_seq_one_letter_code
_entity_poly.pdbx_strand_id
1 'polypeptide(L)'
;MSAWLDADWPAPPGVRALSTMRHGLGVSKPPFDAFNLGARCGDDPEAVAENRRQLDAALVLPSPPRWLRQVHGIGVAREPGFDEPEADAAVTSMPG
;
A
#
# COMPACT_ATOMS: atom_id res chain seq x y z
N MET A 1 -8.36 2.25 -17.50
CA MET A 1 -8.21 3.08 -16.29
C MET A 1 -7.01 2.63 -15.49
N SER A 2 -6.26 3.58 -14.98
CA SER A 2 -5.10 3.25 -14.13
C SER A 2 -5.56 2.81 -12.74
N ALA A 3 -4.81 1.90 -12.11
CA ALA A 3 -5.05 1.46 -10.73
C ALA A 3 -4.46 2.43 -9.69
N TRP A 4 -3.73 3.42 -10.13
CA TRP A 4 -3.14 4.44 -9.24
C TRP A 4 -3.01 5.78 -9.94
N LEU A 5 -2.82 6.82 -9.12
CA LEU A 5 -2.56 8.19 -9.55
C LEU A 5 -1.18 8.60 -9.05
N ASP A 6 -0.27 8.92 -9.97
CA ASP A 6 1.07 9.37 -9.58
C ASP A 6 1.01 10.78 -8.96
N ALA A 7 1.81 11.01 -7.93
CA ALA A 7 1.92 12.33 -7.32
C ALA A 7 2.66 13.28 -8.25
N ASP A 8 2.12 14.48 -8.38
CA ASP A 8 2.75 15.55 -9.17
C ASP A 8 3.65 16.39 -8.26
N TRP A 9 4.92 15.99 -8.17
CA TRP A 9 5.92 16.68 -7.34
C TRP A 9 7.33 16.39 -7.87
N PRO A 10 8.31 17.26 -7.56
CA PRO A 10 9.69 17.07 -8.02
C PRO A 10 10.40 16.00 -7.18
N ALA A 11 10.10 14.74 -7.43
CA ALA A 11 10.68 13.63 -6.69
C ALA A 11 12.18 13.49 -6.93
N PRO A 12 12.98 13.15 -5.88
CA PRO A 12 14.38 12.77 -6.08
C PRO A 12 14.50 11.54 -6.97
N PRO A 13 15.64 11.34 -7.67
CA PRO A 13 15.85 10.14 -8.47
C PRO A 13 15.66 8.85 -7.66
N GLY A 14 14.96 7.89 -8.23
CA GLY A 14 14.70 6.61 -7.57
C GLY A 14 13.55 6.61 -6.56
N VAL A 15 12.86 7.74 -6.40
CA VAL A 15 11.70 7.84 -5.50
C VAL A 15 10.43 8.00 -6.32
N ARG A 16 9.41 7.22 -6.00
CA ARG A 16 8.07 7.34 -6.58
C ARG A 16 7.06 7.57 -5.47
N ALA A 17 6.07 8.39 -5.75
CA ALA A 17 4.95 8.60 -4.85
C ALA A 17 3.65 8.51 -5.64
N LEU A 18 2.67 7.80 -5.09
CA LEU A 18 1.38 7.61 -5.75
C LEU A 18 0.29 7.28 -4.74
N SER A 19 -0.95 7.44 -5.16
CA SER A 19 -2.12 6.93 -4.44
C SER A 19 -2.77 5.84 -5.27
N THR A 20 -3.13 4.73 -4.63
CA THR A 20 -3.91 3.69 -5.29
C THR A 20 -5.36 4.13 -5.47
N MET A 21 -5.99 3.60 -6.51
CA MET A 21 -7.40 3.84 -6.79
C MET A 21 -8.19 2.57 -6.51
N ARG A 22 -9.48 2.72 -6.35
CA ARG A 22 -10.38 1.61 -6.03
C ARG A 22 -10.49 0.59 -7.15
N HIS A 23 -10.31 1.01 -8.38
CA HIS A 23 -10.48 0.19 -9.57
C HIS A 23 -9.19 0.15 -10.39
N GLY A 24 -9.16 -0.68 -11.42
CA GLY A 24 -8.05 -0.84 -12.34
C GLY A 24 -7.28 -2.13 -12.14
N LEU A 25 -7.22 -2.62 -10.91
CA LEU A 25 -6.71 -3.93 -10.51
C LEU A 25 -7.62 -4.48 -9.42
N GLY A 26 -7.32 -5.69 -8.94
CA GLY A 26 -7.93 -6.24 -7.75
C GLY A 26 -9.00 -7.28 -8.01
N VAL A 27 -9.29 -8.05 -6.97
CA VAL A 27 -10.24 -9.16 -6.98
C VAL A 27 -11.29 -9.07 -5.87
N SER A 28 -11.31 -7.99 -5.10
CA SER A 28 -12.27 -7.80 -4.03
C SER A 28 -13.68 -7.63 -4.56
N LYS A 29 -14.64 -8.23 -3.86
CA LYS A 29 -16.08 -8.16 -4.19
C LYS A 29 -16.74 -6.99 -3.45
N PRO A 30 -17.94 -6.56 -3.89
CA PRO A 30 -18.67 -5.52 -3.18
C PRO A 30 -18.86 -5.84 -1.69
N PRO A 31 -18.78 -4.87 -0.80
CA PRO A 31 -18.59 -3.43 -1.05
C PRO A 31 -17.13 -2.98 -1.20
N PHE A 32 -16.18 -3.93 -1.25
CA PHE A 32 -14.74 -3.63 -1.29
C PHE A 32 -14.17 -3.57 -2.70
N ASP A 33 -15.00 -3.67 -3.70
CA ASP A 33 -14.58 -3.82 -5.10
C ASP A 33 -13.86 -2.56 -5.62
N ALA A 34 -12.72 -2.76 -6.22
CA ALA A 34 -12.08 -4.05 -6.49
C ALA A 34 -10.71 -4.16 -5.85
N PHE A 35 -9.97 -3.05 -5.69
CA PHE A 35 -8.56 -3.01 -5.32
C PHE A 35 -8.35 -2.60 -3.87
N ASN A 36 -9.05 -3.25 -2.95
CA ASN A 36 -8.87 -3.01 -1.53
C ASN A 36 -7.54 -3.61 -1.04
N LEU A 37 -6.74 -2.81 -0.38
CA LEU A 37 -5.44 -3.19 0.16
C LEU A 37 -5.43 -3.28 1.69
N GLY A 38 -6.53 -2.94 2.34
CA GLY A 38 -6.65 -2.93 3.80
C GLY A 38 -6.95 -4.30 4.36
N ALA A 39 -6.09 -4.82 5.23
CA ALA A 39 -6.22 -6.17 5.77
C ALA A 39 -7.20 -6.26 6.95
N ARG A 40 -7.68 -5.13 7.48
CA ARG A 40 -8.49 -5.09 8.70
C ARG A 40 -9.82 -4.36 8.56
N CYS A 41 -10.35 -4.31 7.34
CA CYS A 41 -11.62 -3.63 7.08
C CYS A 41 -12.80 -4.58 6.83
N GLY A 42 -12.59 -5.89 6.98
CA GLY A 42 -13.65 -6.89 6.84
C GLY A 42 -13.70 -7.60 5.50
N ASP A 43 -12.79 -7.27 4.57
CA ASP A 43 -12.69 -7.98 3.29
C ASP A 43 -12.09 -9.39 3.48
N ASP A 44 -12.29 -10.25 2.48
CA ASP A 44 -11.67 -11.57 2.42
C ASP A 44 -10.15 -11.43 2.45
N PRO A 45 -9.45 -12.04 3.44
CA PRO A 45 -7.99 -11.95 3.52
C PRO A 45 -7.26 -12.44 2.27
N GLU A 46 -7.79 -13.44 1.57
CA GLU A 46 -7.19 -13.94 0.34
C GLU A 46 -7.32 -12.94 -0.79
N ALA A 47 -8.44 -12.23 -0.87
CA ALA A 47 -8.64 -11.16 -1.85
C ALA A 47 -7.66 -10.01 -1.61
N VAL A 48 -7.50 -9.59 -0.36
CA VAL A 48 -6.55 -8.54 0.00
C VAL A 48 -5.11 -8.95 -0.32
N ALA A 49 -4.73 -10.18 -0.01
CA ALA A 49 -3.40 -10.71 -0.31
C ALA A 49 -3.13 -10.71 -1.82
N GLU A 50 -4.09 -11.11 -2.63
CA GLU A 50 -3.97 -11.08 -4.08
C GLU A 50 -3.88 -9.63 -4.60
N ASN A 51 -4.67 -8.71 -4.04
CA ASN A 51 -4.61 -7.31 -4.41
C ASN A 51 -3.22 -6.70 -4.13
N ARG A 52 -2.65 -7.01 -2.96
CA ARG A 52 -1.29 -6.56 -2.61
C ARG A 52 -0.25 -7.14 -3.53
N ARG A 53 -0.39 -8.41 -3.91
CA ARG A 53 0.51 -9.06 -4.89
C ARG A 53 0.42 -8.38 -6.25
N GLN A 54 -0.77 -8.03 -6.70
CA GLN A 54 -0.95 -7.32 -7.97
C GLN A 54 -0.29 -5.93 -7.95
N LEU A 55 -0.35 -5.23 -6.82
CA LEU A 55 0.31 -3.95 -6.66
C LEU A 55 1.83 -4.09 -6.79
N ASP A 56 2.42 -5.04 -6.08
CA ASP A 56 3.86 -5.29 -6.11
C ASP A 56 4.34 -5.58 -7.54
N ALA A 57 3.61 -6.43 -8.26
CA ALA A 57 3.95 -6.80 -9.63
C ALA A 57 3.78 -5.62 -10.59
N ALA A 58 2.70 -4.85 -10.46
CA ALA A 58 2.41 -3.74 -11.37
C ALA A 58 3.41 -2.59 -11.22
N LEU A 59 3.89 -2.33 -10.02
CA LEU A 59 4.87 -1.28 -9.75
C LEU A 59 6.32 -1.76 -9.88
N VAL A 60 6.53 -3.07 -10.03
CA VAL A 60 7.86 -3.68 -10.12
C VAL A 60 8.72 -3.26 -8.93
N LEU A 61 8.19 -3.48 -7.72
CA LEU A 61 8.85 -3.07 -6.50
C LEU A 61 10.07 -3.96 -6.19
N PRO A 62 11.18 -3.37 -5.69
CA PRO A 62 12.37 -4.16 -5.30
C PRO A 62 12.11 -5.01 -4.05
N SER A 63 11.15 -4.63 -3.24
CA SER A 63 10.72 -5.38 -2.05
C SER A 63 9.25 -5.06 -1.76
N PRO A 64 8.55 -5.92 -1.02
CA PRO A 64 7.16 -5.63 -0.65
C PRO A 64 7.05 -4.34 0.18
N PRO A 65 5.94 -3.61 0.07
CA PRO A 65 5.68 -2.46 0.93
C PRO A 65 5.70 -2.85 2.41
N ARG A 66 6.10 -1.92 3.27
CA ARG A 66 6.01 -2.09 4.71
C ARG A 66 4.61 -1.69 5.16
N TRP A 67 3.73 -2.67 5.25
CA TRP A 67 2.33 -2.44 5.62
C TRP A 67 2.21 -2.03 7.08
N LEU A 68 1.28 -1.12 7.34
CA LEU A 68 0.99 -0.64 8.69
C LEU A 68 -0.38 -1.17 9.14
N ARG A 69 -0.51 -1.35 10.46
CA ARG A 69 -1.81 -1.57 11.07
C ARG A 69 -2.35 -0.22 11.52
N GLN A 70 -3.17 0.38 10.66
CA GLN A 70 -3.69 1.73 10.86
C GLN A 70 -4.67 1.78 12.04
N VAL A 71 -4.57 2.85 12.82
CA VAL A 71 -5.46 3.11 13.96
C VAL A 71 -6.05 4.51 13.92
N HIS A 72 -5.79 5.28 12.86
CA HIS A 72 -6.24 6.67 12.68
C HIS A 72 -5.78 7.57 13.82
N GLY A 73 -4.53 7.41 14.23
CA GLY A 73 -3.89 8.20 15.28
C GLY A 73 -2.75 9.05 14.75
N ILE A 74 -1.79 9.33 15.60
CA ILE A 74 -0.65 10.20 15.30
C ILE A 74 0.68 9.44 15.28
N GLY A 75 0.66 8.12 15.46
CA GLY A 75 1.87 7.31 15.49
C GLY A 75 2.53 7.23 14.13
N VAL A 76 3.85 7.31 14.09
CA VAL A 76 4.67 7.16 12.88
C VAL A 76 5.70 6.07 13.14
N ALA A 77 5.68 5.02 12.30
CA ALA A 77 6.65 3.94 12.39
C ALA A 77 7.95 4.36 11.72
N ARG A 78 9.07 3.97 12.33
CA ARG A 78 10.40 4.16 11.73
C ARG A 78 10.89 2.83 11.17
N GLU A 79 11.20 2.81 9.89
CA GLU A 79 11.70 1.61 9.24
C GLU A 79 13.24 1.57 9.21
N PRO A 80 13.90 0.41 9.37
CA PRO A 80 13.27 -0.91 9.58
C PRO A 80 12.70 -1.06 10.99
N GLY A 81 11.64 -1.84 11.10
CA GLY A 81 10.97 -2.09 12.36
C GLY A 81 10.23 -3.40 12.35
N PHE A 82 9.19 -3.51 13.15
CA PHE A 82 8.35 -4.71 13.21
C PHE A 82 7.48 -4.84 11.97
N ASP A 83 7.10 -6.08 11.63
CA ASP A 83 6.10 -6.34 10.60
C ASP A 83 4.75 -5.74 11.04
N GLU A 84 4.10 -5.02 10.12
CA GLU A 84 2.81 -4.38 10.35
C GLU A 84 2.71 -3.65 11.70
N PRO A 85 3.60 -2.69 11.98
CA PRO A 85 3.50 -1.92 13.22
C PRO A 85 2.20 -1.14 13.28
N GLU A 86 1.70 -0.93 14.49
CA GLU A 86 0.49 -0.12 14.73
C GLU A 86 0.83 1.35 14.57
N ALA A 87 0.53 1.89 13.39
CA ALA A 87 0.83 3.28 13.06
C ALA A 87 0.02 3.71 11.84
N ASP A 88 -0.03 5.00 11.58
CA ASP A 88 -0.76 5.56 10.43
C ASP A 88 0.17 6.15 9.38
N ALA A 89 1.47 6.21 9.66
CA ALA A 89 2.50 6.61 8.71
C ALA A 89 3.82 5.92 9.04
N ALA A 90 4.75 5.93 8.11
CA ALA A 90 6.08 5.37 8.30
C ALA A 90 7.14 6.25 7.63
N VAL A 91 8.35 6.23 8.17
CA VAL A 91 9.52 6.88 7.59
C VAL A 91 10.67 5.89 7.50
N THR A 92 11.51 6.05 6.49
CA THR A 92 12.70 5.23 6.32
C THR A 92 13.84 6.06 5.74
N SER A 93 15.07 5.67 6.07
CA SER A 93 16.27 6.20 5.44
C SER A 93 17.03 5.11 4.67
N MET A 94 16.46 3.92 4.56
CA MET A 94 17.07 2.78 3.89
C MET A 94 16.71 2.74 2.42
N PRO A 95 17.69 2.57 1.49
CA PRO A 95 17.41 2.34 0.08
C PRO A 95 16.67 1.00 -0.16
N GLY A 96 15.82 0.97 -1.19
CA GLY A 96 15.14 -0.25 -1.63
C GLY A 96 13.76 -0.54 -1.01
#